data_1578b7ff012da5480ec79b9ce337b1ad
#
_entry.id   1578b7ff012da5480ec79b9ce337b1ad
#
_cell.length_a   1.000
_cell.length_b   1.000
_cell.length_c   1.000
_cell.angle_alpha   90.00
_cell.angle_beta   90.00
_cell.angle_gamma   90.00
#
_symmetry.space_group_name_H-M   'P 1'
#
loop_
_entity.id
_entity.type
_entity.pdbx_description
1 polymer ?
#
loop_
_entity_poly.entity_id
_entity_poly.type
_entity_poly.pdbx_seq_one_letter_code
_entity_poly.pdbx_strand_id
1 'polypeptide(L)'
;MILDLLNLISGVIDMPWWGYVVTTLILTHITIAGITIYLHRHSAHRALELHPIPSHFFRFWLWLTTGMVTKQWTAVHRKHHAKCETNDDPHSPVIFGIKKVLLEGSELYRKEAKNPETLKRYGYGTPDDWLERNIYSKHSAKGVALMLIIDIILFGPIGITIWAVQMMWAPIFAAGLINGAGHYWGYRNFQAEDASRNILPWGILIGGEELHNNHHAYATSARLSNKWYEFDIGWLYIRLLEMMGLAT
;
A
#
# COMPACT_ATOMS: atom_id res chain seq x y z
N MET A 1 25.79 13.49 -33.87
CA MET A 1 25.26 12.09 -34.02
C MET A 1 25.21 11.34 -32.71
N ILE A 2 26.31 11.07 -31.95
CA ILE A 2 26.24 10.37 -30.65
C ILE A 2 25.57 11.23 -29.58
N LEU A 3 25.92 12.52 -29.48
CA LEU A 3 25.26 13.48 -28.60
C LEU A 3 23.77 13.67 -28.91
N ASP A 4 23.41 13.70 -30.21
CA ASP A 4 22.02 13.79 -30.63
C ASP A 4 21.23 12.52 -30.30
N LEU A 5 21.88 11.36 -30.37
CA LEU A 5 21.28 10.09 -29.94
C LEU A 5 21.08 10.03 -28.43
N LEU A 6 22.06 10.51 -27.64
CA LEU A 6 21.97 10.61 -26.18
C LEU A 6 20.86 11.59 -25.77
N ASN A 7 20.71 12.72 -26.44
CA ASN A 7 19.62 13.67 -26.22
C ASN A 7 18.24 13.09 -26.63
N LEU A 8 18.20 12.18 -27.60
CA LEU A 8 16.96 11.54 -28.03
C LEU A 8 16.45 10.48 -27.03
N ILE A 9 17.38 9.88 -26.27
CA ILE A 9 17.04 8.88 -25.23
C ILE A 9 17.03 9.44 -23.81
N SER A 10 17.49 10.71 -23.61
CA SER A 10 17.34 11.38 -22.33
C SER A 10 15.87 11.70 -22.08
N GLY A 11 15.40 11.56 -20.84
CA GLY A 11 14.05 11.97 -20.47
C GLY A 11 13.88 13.48 -20.51
N VAL A 12 12.63 13.93 -20.32
CA VAL A 12 12.28 15.36 -20.24
C VAL A 12 12.95 16.03 -19.03
N ILE A 13 13.18 15.26 -17.96
CA ILE A 13 13.75 15.74 -16.71
C ILE A 13 15.18 15.20 -16.59
N ASP A 14 16.16 16.09 -16.57
CA ASP A 14 17.54 15.76 -16.26
C ASP A 14 17.88 16.17 -14.82
N MET A 15 18.44 15.25 -14.07
CA MET A 15 18.79 15.43 -12.65
C MET A 15 20.14 14.81 -12.34
N PRO A 16 20.85 15.32 -11.30
CA PRO A 16 21.98 14.59 -10.76
C PRO A 16 21.51 13.23 -10.22
N TRP A 17 22.42 12.25 -10.14
CA TRP A 17 22.09 10.86 -9.75
C TRP A 17 21.25 10.76 -8.45
N TRP A 18 21.58 11.60 -7.44
CA TRP A 18 20.82 11.63 -6.19
C TRP A 18 19.39 12.14 -6.36
N GLY A 19 19.14 12.99 -7.37
CA GLY A 19 17.81 13.48 -7.71
C GLY A 19 16.89 12.34 -8.15
N TYR A 20 17.38 11.39 -8.95
CA TYR A 20 16.63 10.19 -9.33
C TYR A 20 16.31 9.30 -8.12
N VAL A 21 17.27 9.15 -7.18
CA VAL A 21 17.05 8.41 -5.93
C VAL A 21 15.95 9.06 -5.10
N VAL A 22 16.05 10.37 -4.86
CA VAL A 22 15.05 11.14 -4.08
C VAL A 22 13.67 11.05 -4.75
N THR A 23 13.61 11.23 -6.07
CA THR A 23 12.34 11.11 -6.81
C THR A 23 11.73 9.72 -6.64
N THR A 24 12.52 8.66 -6.78
CA THR A 24 12.06 7.28 -6.57
C THR A 24 11.48 7.09 -5.17
N LEU A 25 12.17 7.59 -4.14
CA LEU A 25 11.68 7.52 -2.76
C LEU A 25 10.39 8.32 -2.55
N ILE A 26 10.25 9.49 -3.17
CA ILE A 26 9.01 10.28 -3.11
C ILE A 26 7.87 9.51 -3.78
N LEU A 27 8.06 8.99 -4.98
CA LEU A 27 7.03 8.27 -5.72
C LEU A 27 6.58 7.00 -4.98
N THR A 28 7.51 6.23 -4.43
CA THR A 28 7.19 5.06 -3.59
C THR A 28 6.48 5.47 -2.30
N HIS A 29 6.87 6.59 -1.70
CA HIS A 29 6.24 7.08 -0.48
C HIS A 29 4.79 7.54 -0.70
N ILE A 30 4.49 8.18 -1.84
CA ILE A 30 3.10 8.50 -2.23
C ILE A 30 2.27 7.22 -2.37
N THR A 31 2.85 6.16 -2.92
CA THR A 31 2.18 4.84 -3.03
C THR A 31 1.87 4.27 -1.65
N ILE A 32 2.82 4.32 -0.72
CA ILE A 32 2.60 3.88 0.66
C ILE A 32 1.55 4.75 1.36
N ALA A 33 1.58 6.07 1.18
CA ALA A 33 0.53 6.96 1.70
C ALA A 33 -0.86 6.57 1.16
N GLY A 34 -0.96 6.25 -0.13
CA GLY A 34 -2.20 5.75 -0.73
C GLY A 34 -2.65 4.42 -0.13
N ILE A 35 -1.74 3.49 0.12
CA ILE A 35 -2.07 2.20 0.75
C ILE A 35 -2.56 2.44 2.18
N THR A 36 -1.79 3.13 3.03
CA THR A 36 -2.10 3.28 4.45
C THR A 36 -3.33 4.17 4.71
N ILE A 37 -3.50 5.27 3.95
CA ILE A 37 -4.60 6.22 4.19
C ILE A 37 -5.87 5.74 3.48
N TYR A 38 -5.78 5.44 2.17
CA TYR A 38 -6.97 5.16 1.38
C TYR A 38 -7.40 3.69 1.45
N LEU A 39 -6.53 2.72 1.14
CA LEU A 39 -6.92 1.31 1.14
C LEU A 39 -7.16 0.79 2.57
N HIS A 40 -6.25 1.09 3.48
CA HIS A 40 -6.23 0.53 4.82
C HIS A 40 -7.21 1.27 5.75
N ARG A 41 -6.91 2.51 6.11
CA ARG A 41 -7.67 3.23 7.16
C ARG A 41 -9.04 3.70 6.66
N HIS A 42 -9.14 4.22 5.42
CA HIS A 42 -10.43 4.65 4.88
C HIS A 42 -11.26 3.47 4.36
N SER A 43 -10.77 2.68 3.39
CA SER A 43 -11.58 1.67 2.71
C SER A 43 -11.79 0.41 3.55
N ALA A 44 -10.74 -0.18 4.14
CA ALA A 44 -10.86 -1.42 4.87
C ALA A 44 -11.47 -1.21 6.27
N HIS A 45 -10.92 -0.32 7.07
CA HIS A 45 -11.32 -0.15 8.47
C HIS A 45 -12.37 0.92 8.70
N ARG A 46 -12.62 1.81 7.74
CA ARG A 46 -13.52 2.95 7.89
C ARG A 46 -13.21 3.79 9.13
N ALA A 47 -11.91 3.93 9.39
CA ALA A 47 -11.38 4.67 10.52
C ALA A 47 -11.35 6.19 10.29
N LEU A 48 -11.55 6.61 9.04
CA LEU A 48 -11.72 8.00 8.61
C LEU A 48 -12.56 8.07 7.35
N GLU A 49 -13.14 9.25 7.09
CA GLU A 49 -13.77 9.56 5.81
C GLU A 49 -12.91 10.55 5.03
N LEU A 50 -12.63 10.23 3.77
CA LEU A 50 -11.87 11.09 2.87
C LEU A 50 -12.81 11.87 1.96
N HIS A 51 -12.52 13.15 1.78
CA HIS A 51 -13.14 13.95 0.73
C HIS A 51 -12.89 13.30 -0.65
N PRO A 52 -13.84 13.43 -1.62
CA PRO A 52 -13.68 12.83 -2.95
C PRO A 52 -12.35 13.15 -3.66
N ILE A 53 -11.78 14.34 -3.47
CA ILE A 53 -10.52 14.74 -4.13
C ILE A 53 -9.35 13.84 -3.72
N PRO A 54 -8.91 13.74 -2.45
CA PRO A 54 -7.81 12.84 -2.07
C PRO A 54 -8.18 11.37 -2.28
N SER A 55 -9.44 10.98 -2.06
CA SER A 55 -9.89 9.61 -2.33
C SER A 55 -9.67 9.22 -3.80
N HIS A 56 -10.05 10.10 -4.74
CA HIS A 56 -9.86 9.84 -6.16
C HIS A 56 -8.40 9.90 -6.58
N PHE A 57 -7.63 10.84 -6.05
CA PHE A 57 -6.18 10.93 -6.28
C PHE A 57 -5.48 9.63 -5.89
N PHE A 58 -5.73 9.10 -4.69
CA PHE A 58 -5.11 7.85 -4.24
C PHE A 58 -5.55 6.63 -5.07
N ARG A 59 -6.83 6.54 -5.47
CA ARG A 59 -7.31 5.48 -6.37
C ARG A 59 -6.56 5.48 -7.70
N PHE A 60 -6.46 6.65 -8.32
CA PHE A 60 -5.75 6.82 -9.59
C PHE A 60 -4.25 6.49 -9.44
N TRP A 61 -3.61 7.02 -8.40
CA TRP A 61 -2.20 6.75 -8.12
C TRP A 61 -1.91 5.27 -7.88
N LEU A 62 -2.72 4.61 -7.07
CA LEU A 62 -2.58 3.17 -6.79
C LEU A 62 -2.83 2.31 -8.02
N TRP A 63 -3.74 2.72 -8.91
CA TRP A 63 -3.91 2.06 -10.20
C TRP A 63 -2.67 2.17 -11.07
N LEU A 64 -2.00 3.32 -11.09
CA LEU A 64 -0.74 3.52 -11.83
C LEU A 64 0.43 2.71 -11.24
N THR A 65 0.56 2.67 -9.91
CA THR A 65 1.78 2.20 -9.23
C THR A 65 1.68 0.79 -8.67
N THR A 66 0.50 0.20 -8.61
CA THR A 66 0.31 -1.15 -8.03
C THR A 66 -0.63 -2.03 -8.85
N GLY A 67 -1.51 -1.45 -9.64
CA GLY A 67 -2.61 -2.17 -10.30
C GLY A 67 -3.61 -2.77 -9.31
N MET A 68 -3.62 -2.35 -8.05
CA MET A 68 -4.54 -2.86 -7.03
C MET A 68 -5.97 -2.44 -7.32
N VAL A 69 -6.89 -3.39 -7.17
CA VAL A 69 -8.34 -3.16 -7.22
C VAL A 69 -8.82 -2.95 -5.80
N THR A 70 -9.43 -1.79 -5.50
CA THR A 70 -9.85 -1.41 -4.15
C THR A 70 -10.67 -2.49 -3.46
N LYS A 71 -11.67 -3.05 -4.16
CA LYS A 71 -12.53 -4.12 -3.63
C LYS A 71 -11.74 -5.37 -3.24
N GLN A 72 -10.80 -5.79 -4.08
CA GLN A 72 -9.98 -6.98 -3.83
C GLN A 72 -9.11 -6.78 -2.60
N TRP A 73 -8.38 -5.66 -2.54
CA TRP A 73 -7.49 -5.36 -1.43
C TRP A 73 -8.25 -5.27 -0.10
N THR A 74 -9.35 -4.50 -0.10
CA THR A 74 -10.23 -4.35 1.06
C THR A 74 -10.77 -5.68 1.55
N ALA A 75 -11.22 -6.55 0.63
CA ALA A 75 -11.78 -7.84 0.98
C ALA A 75 -10.74 -8.79 1.59
N VAL A 76 -9.55 -8.87 0.99
CA VAL A 76 -8.45 -9.71 1.51
C VAL A 76 -8.04 -9.24 2.89
N HIS A 77 -7.85 -7.94 3.08
CA HIS A 77 -7.43 -7.36 4.35
C HIS A 77 -8.48 -7.55 5.46
N ARG A 78 -9.76 -7.32 5.17
CA ARG A 78 -10.84 -7.58 6.14
C ARG A 78 -10.98 -9.06 6.48
N LYS A 79 -10.74 -9.96 5.52
CA LYS A 79 -10.71 -11.40 5.79
C LYS A 79 -9.56 -11.75 6.72
N HIS A 80 -8.37 -11.17 6.52
CA HIS A 80 -7.24 -11.36 7.41
C HIS A 80 -7.61 -10.98 8.84
N HIS A 81 -8.14 -9.78 9.10
CA HIS A 81 -8.57 -9.39 10.45
C HIS A 81 -9.66 -10.30 11.03
N ALA A 82 -10.61 -10.75 10.22
CA ALA A 82 -11.72 -11.62 10.67
C ALA A 82 -11.30 -13.07 10.92
N LYS A 83 -10.17 -13.51 10.36
CA LYS A 83 -9.69 -14.89 10.35
C LYS A 83 -8.22 -15.01 10.75
N CYS A 84 -7.69 -13.97 11.37
CA CYS A 84 -6.29 -13.87 11.72
C CYS A 84 -5.80 -15.18 12.36
N GLU A 85 -4.71 -15.75 11.79
CA GLU A 85 -4.03 -16.96 12.26
C GLU A 85 -4.87 -18.24 12.30
N THR A 86 -5.99 -18.27 11.61
CA THR A 86 -6.72 -19.50 11.30
C THR A 86 -6.32 -20.05 9.92
N ASN A 87 -6.76 -21.27 9.61
CA ASN A 87 -6.55 -21.87 8.28
C ASN A 87 -7.19 -21.07 7.13
N ASP A 88 -8.13 -20.18 7.44
CA ASP A 88 -8.80 -19.29 6.50
C ASP A 88 -8.08 -17.95 6.32
N ASP A 89 -7.03 -17.65 7.09
CA ASP A 89 -6.24 -16.44 6.97
C ASP A 89 -5.48 -16.44 5.62
N PRO A 90 -5.62 -15.41 4.79
CA PRO A 90 -4.99 -15.39 3.48
C PRO A 90 -3.45 -15.36 3.50
N HIS A 91 -2.81 -14.91 4.58
CA HIS A 91 -1.35 -14.72 4.60
C HIS A 91 -0.70 -14.83 5.99
N SER A 92 -1.27 -15.55 6.92
CA SER A 92 -0.67 -15.72 8.25
C SER A 92 0.69 -16.42 8.21
N PRO A 93 1.76 -15.84 8.81
CA PRO A 93 3.03 -16.51 8.94
C PRO A 93 2.99 -17.67 9.96
N VAL A 94 2.00 -17.73 10.84
CA VAL A 94 1.77 -18.84 11.74
C VAL A 94 1.31 -20.08 10.97
N ILE A 95 0.48 -19.90 9.94
CA ILE A 95 -0.08 -20.98 9.11
C ILE A 95 0.85 -21.35 7.96
N PHE A 96 1.32 -20.35 7.19
CA PHE A 96 2.12 -20.59 5.98
C PHE A 96 3.63 -20.65 6.24
N GLY A 97 4.08 -20.21 7.42
CA GLY A 97 5.49 -20.01 7.76
C GLY A 97 6.02 -18.66 7.27
N ILE A 98 6.89 -18.05 8.07
CA ILE A 98 7.42 -16.70 7.83
C ILE A 98 8.12 -16.55 6.47
N LYS A 99 8.91 -17.55 6.05
CA LYS A 99 9.62 -17.50 4.77
C LYS A 99 8.67 -17.39 3.59
N LYS A 100 7.57 -18.15 3.60
CA LYS A 100 6.58 -18.11 2.54
C LYS A 100 5.88 -16.78 2.47
N VAL A 101 5.47 -16.21 3.59
CA VAL A 101 4.79 -14.90 3.60
C VAL A 101 5.73 -13.79 3.15
N LEU A 102 7.00 -13.80 3.58
CA LEU A 102 7.99 -12.81 3.14
C LEU A 102 8.29 -12.87 1.63
N LEU A 103 8.39 -14.07 1.06
CA LEU A 103 8.82 -14.26 -0.35
C LEU A 103 7.65 -14.35 -1.33
N GLU A 104 6.51 -14.88 -0.90
CA GLU A 104 5.35 -15.17 -1.74
C GLU A 104 4.08 -14.42 -1.27
N GLY A 105 4.21 -13.38 -0.44
CA GLY A 105 3.06 -12.63 0.09
C GLY A 105 2.15 -12.05 -1.00
N SER A 106 2.74 -11.62 -2.11
CA SER A 106 1.98 -11.14 -3.27
C SER A 106 1.19 -12.26 -3.98
N GLU A 107 1.74 -13.46 -4.05
CA GLU A 107 1.07 -14.62 -4.63
C GLU A 107 -0.09 -15.08 -3.74
N LEU A 108 0.13 -15.11 -2.43
CA LEU A 108 -0.92 -15.39 -1.45
C LEU A 108 -2.07 -14.38 -1.59
N TYR A 109 -1.75 -13.09 -1.65
CA TYR A 109 -2.72 -12.03 -1.91
C TYR A 109 -3.48 -12.25 -3.22
N ARG A 110 -2.77 -12.46 -4.35
CA ARG A 110 -3.38 -12.64 -5.68
C ARG A 110 -4.30 -13.86 -5.74
N LYS A 111 -3.94 -14.92 -5.03
CA LYS A 111 -4.78 -16.12 -4.93
C LYS A 111 -6.10 -15.79 -4.22
N GLU A 112 -6.03 -15.13 -3.08
CA GLU A 112 -7.21 -14.79 -2.29
C GLU A 112 -8.06 -13.69 -2.97
N ALA A 113 -7.44 -12.72 -3.63
CA ALA A 113 -8.11 -11.67 -4.37
C ALA A 113 -9.00 -12.17 -5.53
N LYS A 114 -8.81 -13.42 -5.97
CA LYS A 114 -9.65 -14.09 -6.97
C LYS A 114 -10.79 -14.92 -6.37
N ASN A 115 -10.83 -15.06 -5.05
CA ASN A 115 -11.84 -15.85 -4.36
C ASN A 115 -13.19 -15.10 -4.34
N PRO A 116 -14.24 -15.58 -5.04
CA PRO A 116 -15.50 -14.86 -5.14
C PRO A 116 -16.26 -14.76 -3.81
N GLU A 117 -16.11 -15.76 -2.93
CA GLU A 117 -16.73 -15.73 -1.60
C GLU A 117 -16.11 -14.66 -0.72
N THR A 118 -14.78 -14.49 -0.78
CA THR A 118 -14.07 -13.42 -0.08
C THR A 118 -14.50 -12.06 -0.58
N LEU A 119 -14.57 -11.86 -1.90
CA LEU A 119 -15.01 -10.60 -2.49
C LEU A 119 -16.46 -10.27 -2.14
N LYS A 120 -17.34 -11.27 -2.12
CA LYS A 120 -18.74 -11.11 -1.75
C LYS A 120 -18.90 -10.75 -0.28
N ARG A 121 -18.20 -11.47 0.60
CA ARG A 121 -18.38 -11.35 2.06
C ARG A 121 -17.69 -10.11 2.64
N TYR A 122 -16.50 -9.77 2.16
CA TYR A 122 -15.64 -8.74 2.77
C TYR A 122 -15.43 -7.49 1.90
N GLY A 123 -15.78 -7.53 0.60
CA GLY A 123 -15.58 -6.42 -0.34
C GLY A 123 -16.68 -5.37 -0.37
N TYR A 124 -17.54 -5.30 0.63
CA TYR A 124 -18.67 -4.38 0.68
C TYR A 124 -18.24 -2.93 0.96
N GLY A 125 -19.01 -1.96 0.43
CA GLY A 125 -18.83 -0.54 0.67
C GLY A 125 -17.57 0.06 0.05
N THR A 126 -16.98 -0.62 -0.93
CA THR A 126 -15.92 -0.10 -1.78
C THR A 126 -16.52 0.63 -2.99
N PRO A 127 -15.77 1.55 -3.63
CA PRO A 127 -16.25 2.25 -4.81
C PRO A 127 -16.74 1.30 -5.91
N ASP A 128 -17.88 1.66 -6.51
CA ASP A 128 -18.49 0.95 -7.65
C ASP A 128 -18.98 1.98 -8.70
N ASP A 129 -18.18 3.01 -8.93
CA ASP A 129 -18.45 4.04 -9.93
C ASP A 129 -18.01 3.60 -11.35
N TRP A 130 -18.26 4.47 -12.34
CA TRP A 130 -17.91 4.19 -13.72
C TRP A 130 -16.40 3.97 -13.93
N LEU A 131 -15.55 4.75 -13.27
CA LEU A 131 -14.08 4.63 -13.36
C LEU A 131 -13.61 3.30 -12.77
N GLU A 132 -14.15 2.90 -11.63
CA GLU A 132 -13.82 1.61 -11.03
C GLU A 132 -14.17 0.46 -11.97
N ARG A 133 -15.41 0.42 -12.46
CA ARG A 133 -15.90 -0.68 -13.32
C ARG A 133 -15.23 -0.74 -14.69
N ASN A 134 -14.91 0.42 -15.30
CA ASN A 134 -14.47 0.46 -16.70
C ASN A 134 -12.97 0.68 -16.87
N ILE A 135 -12.29 1.23 -15.87
CA ILE A 135 -10.86 1.54 -15.94
C ILE A 135 -10.07 0.76 -14.90
N TYR A 136 -10.26 1.04 -13.61
CA TYR A 136 -9.37 0.55 -12.56
C TYR A 136 -9.46 -0.97 -12.39
N SER A 137 -10.63 -1.52 -12.17
CA SER A 137 -10.81 -2.96 -11.99
C SER A 137 -10.64 -3.74 -13.30
N LYS A 138 -11.22 -3.22 -14.41
CA LYS A 138 -11.19 -3.91 -15.70
C LYS A 138 -9.80 -3.92 -16.35
N HIS A 139 -9.02 -2.90 -16.09
CA HIS A 139 -7.73 -2.67 -16.73
C HIS A 139 -6.60 -2.40 -15.72
N SER A 140 -6.57 -3.15 -14.63
CA SER A 140 -5.60 -2.95 -13.53
C SER A 140 -4.14 -2.95 -14.03
N ALA A 141 -3.75 -3.86 -14.91
CA ALA A 141 -2.41 -3.91 -15.46
C ALA A 141 -2.06 -2.76 -16.41
N LYS A 142 -3.07 -2.08 -17.02
CA LYS A 142 -2.81 -0.96 -17.93
C LYS A 142 -2.31 0.28 -17.19
N GLY A 143 -2.69 0.48 -15.93
CA GLY A 143 -2.16 1.54 -15.10
C GLY A 143 -0.65 1.40 -14.90
N VAL A 144 -0.23 0.20 -14.54
CA VAL A 144 1.19 -0.15 -14.35
C VAL A 144 2.00 0.05 -15.65
N ALA A 145 1.44 -0.34 -16.80
CA ALA A 145 2.08 -0.11 -18.10
C ALA A 145 2.13 1.38 -18.45
N LEU A 146 1.08 2.15 -18.14
CA LEU A 146 1.06 3.59 -18.34
C LEU A 146 2.13 4.29 -17.47
N MET A 147 2.31 3.85 -16.20
CA MET A 147 3.36 4.39 -15.34
C MET A 147 4.75 4.15 -15.91
N LEU A 148 5.00 2.96 -16.49
CA LEU A 148 6.26 2.69 -17.19
C LEU A 148 6.52 3.69 -18.32
N ILE A 149 5.49 3.98 -19.14
CA ILE A 149 5.59 4.94 -20.22
C ILE A 149 5.87 6.34 -19.68
N ILE A 150 5.17 6.76 -18.62
CA ILE A 150 5.37 8.05 -17.97
C ILE A 150 6.81 8.16 -17.45
N ASP A 151 7.30 7.17 -16.74
CA ASP A 151 8.65 7.18 -16.17
C ASP A 151 9.74 7.20 -17.27
N ILE A 152 9.53 6.48 -18.39
CA ILE A 152 10.45 6.53 -19.54
C ILE A 152 10.43 7.93 -20.20
N ILE A 153 9.28 8.53 -20.38
CA ILE A 153 9.17 9.89 -20.97
C ILE A 153 9.86 10.90 -20.04
N LEU A 154 9.61 10.82 -18.74
CA LEU A 154 10.15 11.79 -17.79
C LEU A 154 11.65 11.64 -17.58
N PHE A 155 12.14 10.41 -17.44
CA PHE A 155 13.49 10.12 -16.94
C PHE A 155 14.36 9.34 -17.96
N GLY A 156 13.87 9.05 -19.15
CA GLY A 156 14.58 8.24 -20.14
C GLY A 156 14.79 6.78 -19.65
N PRO A 157 15.90 6.12 -20.03
CA PRO A 157 16.16 4.72 -19.67
C PRO A 157 16.18 4.44 -18.15
N ILE A 158 16.59 5.42 -17.33
CA ILE A 158 16.59 5.28 -15.88
C ILE A 158 15.16 5.20 -15.32
N GLY A 159 14.16 5.72 -16.05
CA GLY A 159 12.75 5.59 -15.74
C GLY A 159 12.30 4.13 -15.61
N ILE A 160 12.92 3.18 -16.33
CA ILE A 160 12.65 1.75 -16.18
C ILE A 160 13.05 1.27 -14.77
N THR A 161 14.18 1.73 -14.26
CA THR A 161 14.63 1.41 -12.90
C THR A 161 13.72 2.02 -11.84
N ILE A 162 13.33 3.30 -12.03
CA ILE A 162 12.40 3.99 -11.13
C ILE A 162 11.08 3.22 -11.08
N TRP A 163 10.51 2.90 -12.23
CA TRP A 163 9.30 2.09 -12.35
C TRP A 163 9.45 0.72 -11.65
N ALA A 164 10.53 -0.01 -11.90
CA ALA A 164 10.75 -1.32 -11.29
C ALA A 164 10.77 -1.24 -9.75
N VAL A 165 11.43 -0.23 -9.18
CA VAL A 165 11.44 0.02 -7.73
C VAL A 165 10.03 0.33 -7.21
N GLN A 166 9.27 1.17 -7.92
CA GLN A 166 7.87 1.45 -7.55
C GLN A 166 7.02 0.17 -7.53
N MET A 167 7.15 -0.68 -8.57
CA MET A 167 6.37 -1.92 -8.67
C MET A 167 6.74 -2.95 -7.61
N MET A 168 7.98 -2.98 -7.17
CA MET A 168 8.46 -3.91 -6.14
C MET A 168 8.18 -3.45 -4.71
N TRP A 169 7.92 -2.16 -4.49
CA TRP A 169 7.82 -1.59 -3.14
C TRP A 169 6.66 -2.21 -2.34
N ALA A 170 5.44 -2.16 -2.86
CA ALA A 170 4.27 -2.71 -2.18
C ALA A 170 4.35 -4.25 -1.98
N PRO A 171 4.76 -5.07 -2.97
CA PRO A 171 5.02 -6.48 -2.78
C PRO A 171 5.98 -6.81 -1.64
N ILE A 172 7.09 -6.10 -1.55
CA ILE A 172 8.12 -6.38 -0.53
C ILE A 172 7.68 -5.86 0.84
N PHE A 173 7.28 -4.58 0.91
CA PHE A 173 7.05 -3.94 2.20
C PHE A 173 5.64 -4.18 2.76
N ALA A 174 4.59 -4.07 1.95
CA ALA A 174 3.24 -4.29 2.43
C ALA A 174 2.88 -5.79 2.45
N ALA A 175 2.99 -6.50 1.34
CA ALA A 175 2.57 -7.89 1.28
C ALA A 175 3.54 -8.85 1.99
N GLY A 176 4.85 -8.61 1.92
CA GLY A 176 5.86 -9.43 2.58
C GLY A 176 6.13 -9.02 4.02
N LEU A 177 6.67 -7.80 4.20
CA LEU A 177 7.19 -7.38 5.50
C LEU A 177 6.09 -7.17 6.53
N ILE A 178 5.03 -6.42 6.21
CA ILE A 178 3.96 -6.17 7.20
C ILE A 178 3.21 -7.44 7.52
N ASN A 179 2.73 -8.17 6.53
CA ASN A 179 1.98 -9.41 6.76
C ASN A 179 2.84 -10.52 7.37
N GLY A 180 4.15 -10.54 7.09
CA GLY A 180 5.09 -11.50 7.64
C GLY A 180 5.66 -11.06 8.99
N ALA A 181 6.54 -10.06 8.98
CA ALA A 181 7.24 -9.63 10.19
C ALA A 181 6.29 -9.01 11.23
N GLY A 182 5.24 -8.32 10.79
CA GLY A 182 4.22 -7.74 11.66
C GLY A 182 3.45 -8.75 12.51
N HIS A 183 3.49 -10.06 12.16
CA HIS A 183 2.94 -11.16 12.96
C HIS A 183 4.03 -12.11 13.51
N TYR A 184 5.32 -11.71 13.44
CA TYR A 184 6.39 -12.61 13.84
C TYR A 184 7.46 -11.95 14.71
N TRP A 185 7.92 -10.74 14.37
CA TRP A 185 8.98 -10.01 15.06
C TRP A 185 8.54 -8.64 15.56
N GLY A 186 9.05 -8.26 16.73
CA GLY A 186 8.84 -6.96 17.30
C GLY A 186 8.29 -6.98 18.71
N TYR A 187 7.89 -5.81 19.18
CA TYR A 187 7.32 -5.64 20.52
C TYR A 187 5.78 -5.59 20.47
N ARG A 188 5.15 -5.69 21.64
CA ARG A 188 3.69 -5.59 21.79
C ARG A 188 3.36 -4.55 22.83
N ASN A 189 2.41 -3.68 22.54
CA ASN A 189 1.80 -2.78 23.51
C ASN A 189 0.52 -3.38 24.09
N PHE A 190 -0.14 -4.24 23.33
CA PHE A 190 -1.44 -4.80 23.67
C PHE A 190 -1.44 -6.33 23.58
N GLN A 191 -2.22 -6.96 24.46
CA GLN A 191 -2.51 -8.38 24.42
C GLN A 191 -3.65 -8.63 23.42
N ALA A 192 -3.35 -8.59 22.11
CA ALA A 192 -4.29 -9.03 21.10
C ALA A 192 -4.36 -10.56 21.07
N GLU A 193 -5.48 -11.12 20.62
CA GLU A 193 -5.67 -12.59 20.50
C GLU A 193 -4.81 -13.21 19.40
N ASP A 194 -4.30 -12.39 18.49
CA ASP A 194 -3.40 -12.75 17.39
C ASP A 194 -1.91 -12.59 17.76
N ALA A 195 -0.99 -12.93 16.84
CA ALA A 195 0.46 -12.79 17.02
C ALA A 195 1.01 -11.45 16.59
N SER A 196 0.16 -10.45 16.27
CA SER A 196 0.58 -9.13 15.77
C SER A 196 1.60 -8.45 16.68
N ARG A 197 2.58 -7.78 16.07
CA ARG A 197 3.68 -7.09 16.74
C ARG A 197 3.97 -5.76 16.08
N ASN A 198 4.41 -4.80 16.87
CA ASN A 198 4.98 -3.56 16.36
C ASN A 198 6.43 -3.85 15.92
N ILE A 199 6.74 -3.69 14.65
CA ILE A 199 8.06 -3.99 14.08
C ILE A 199 9.08 -2.97 14.57
N LEU A 200 8.75 -1.68 14.44
CA LEU A 200 9.55 -0.54 14.84
C LEU A 200 8.62 0.54 15.41
N PRO A 201 9.13 1.40 16.34
CA PRO A 201 8.32 2.49 16.89
C PRO A 201 8.16 3.68 15.92
N TRP A 202 8.88 3.68 14.80
CA TRP A 202 8.89 4.76 13.82
C TRP A 202 8.20 4.33 12.53
N GLY A 203 6.91 4.61 12.43
CA GLY A 203 6.07 4.29 11.29
C GLY A 203 6.27 5.28 10.14
N ILE A 204 7.42 5.25 9.47
CA ILE A 204 7.78 6.15 8.38
C ILE A 204 7.83 5.42 7.03
N LEU A 205 8.51 4.27 6.98
CA LEU A 205 8.79 3.57 5.72
C LEU A 205 7.55 2.95 5.10
N ILE A 206 6.61 2.50 5.95
CA ILE A 206 5.39 1.81 5.52
C ILE A 206 4.14 2.56 6.03
N GLY A 207 4.28 3.87 6.26
CA GLY A 207 3.13 4.73 6.52
C GLY A 207 2.46 4.56 7.89
N GLY A 208 3.16 4.03 8.88
CA GLY A 208 2.62 3.74 10.22
C GLY A 208 2.29 2.26 10.43
N GLU A 209 2.25 1.45 9.37
CA GLU A 209 1.91 0.02 9.43
C GLU A 209 2.93 -0.80 10.22
N GLU A 210 4.12 -0.26 10.50
CA GLU A 210 5.12 -0.80 11.41
C GLU A 210 4.57 -0.98 12.83
N LEU A 211 3.53 -0.22 13.20
CA LEU A 211 2.84 -0.28 14.50
C LEU A 211 1.67 -1.28 14.49
N HIS A 212 1.94 -2.48 13.99
CA HIS A 212 0.94 -3.46 13.60
C HIS A 212 0.16 -4.08 14.78
N ASN A 213 0.79 -4.28 15.94
CA ASN A 213 0.06 -4.72 17.15
C ASN A 213 -0.91 -3.64 17.67
N ASN A 214 -0.53 -2.38 17.60
CA ASN A 214 -1.43 -1.29 17.97
C ASN A 214 -2.64 -1.26 17.05
N HIS A 215 -2.40 -1.46 15.74
CA HIS A 215 -3.45 -1.53 14.73
C HIS A 215 -4.40 -2.72 14.96
N HIS A 216 -3.88 -3.92 15.17
CA HIS A 216 -4.71 -5.11 15.43
C HIS A 216 -5.54 -4.99 16.70
N ALA A 217 -5.00 -4.35 17.74
CA ALA A 217 -5.73 -4.08 18.96
C ALA A 217 -6.86 -3.05 18.80
N TYR A 218 -6.70 -2.08 17.91
CA TYR A 218 -7.65 -0.99 17.65
C TYR A 218 -7.82 -0.71 16.17
N ALA A 219 -8.30 -1.68 15.43
CA ALA A 219 -8.40 -1.63 13.96
C ALA A 219 -9.27 -0.48 13.41
N THR A 220 -10.20 0.05 14.21
CA THR A 220 -11.04 1.20 13.86
C THR A 220 -10.41 2.55 14.17
N SER A 221 -9.19 2.58 14.71
CA SER A 221 -8.45 3.82 14.95
C SER A 221 -7.69 4.25 13.69
N ALA A 222 -7.86 5.50 13.27
CA ALA A 222 -7.05 6.09 12.21
C ALA A 222 -5.61 6.39 12.67
N ARG A 223 -5.35 6.47 13.97
CA ARG A 223 -4.03 6.66 14.56
C ARG A 223 -3.48 5.32 15.02
N LEU A 224 -2.31 4.92 14.52
CA LEU A 224 -1.66 3.67 14.89
C LEU A 224 -0.63 3.85 16.02
N SER A 225 -0.06 5.04 16.20
CA SER A 225 0.82 5.32 17.34
C SER A 225 0.02 5.42 18.65
N ASN A 226 0.51 4.75 19.71
CA ASN A 226 -0.12 4.77 21.03
C ASN A 226 0.81 5.37 22.09
N LYS A 227 2.09 5.02 22.09
CA LYS A 227 3.08 5.50 23.05
C LYS A 227 3.70 6.82 22.60
N TRP A 228 4.17 7.62 23.54
CA TRP A 228 4.76 8.94 23.29
C TRP A 228 6.00 8.90 22.37
N TYR A 229 6.73 7.77 22.33
CA TYR A 229 7.90 7.56 21.50
C TYR A 229 7.58 6.94 20.13
N GLU A 230 6.31 6.58 19.88
CA GLU A 230 5.88 6.05 18.59
C GLU A 230 5.50 7.17 17.64
N PHE A 231 5.93 7.05 16.41
CA PHE A 231 5.61 7.99 15.34
C PHE A 231 4.84 7.30 14.22
N ASP A 232 3.77 7.92 13.74
CA ASP A 232 2.89 7.45 12.67
C ASP A 232 2.78 8.55 11.61
N ILE A 233 3.52 8.41 10.50
CA ILE A 233 3.50 9.39 9.42
C ILE A 233 2.15 9.42 8.70
N GLY A 234 1.46 8.27 8.60
CA GLY A 234 0.11 8.21 8.03
C GLY A 234 -0.87 9.04 8.83
N TRP A 235 -0.79 9.00 10.17
CA TRP A 235 -1.59 9.87 11.04
C TRP A 235 -1.24 11.35 10.85
N LEU A 236 0.04 11.69 10.70
CA LEU A 236 0.44 13.06 10.40
C LEU A 236 -0.23 13.57 9.13
N TYR A 237 -0.23 12.78 8.06
CA TYR A 237 -0.88 13.14 6.79
C TYR A 237 -2.40 13.26 6.93
N ILE A 238 -3.03 12.39 7.69
CA ILE A 238 -4.47 12.46 7.98
C ILE A 238 -4.79 13.78 8.70
N ARG A 239 -4.01 14.17 9.70
CA ARG A 239 -4.18 15.44 10.40
C ARG A 239 -4.02 16.66 9.48
N LEU A 240 -3.10 16.61 8.53
CA LEU A 240 -2.97 17.66 7.52
C LEU A 240 -4.19 17.71 6.60
N LEU A 241 -4.72 16.58 6.17
CA LEU A 241 -5.94 16.51 5.37
C LEU A 241 -7.16 17.04 6.15
N GLU A 242 -7.29 16.70 7.44
CA GLU A 242 -8.35 17.22 8.31
C GLU A 242 -8.28 18.75 8.46
N MET A 243 -7.07 19.30 8.66
CA MET A 243 -6.87 20.75 8.74
C MET A 243 -7.26 21.48 7.45
N MET A 244 -7.19 20.80 6.30
CA MET A 244 -7.63 21.33 5.01
C MET A 244 -9.11 21.04 4.68
N GLY A 245 -9.85 20.38 5.59
CA GLY A 245 -11.23 19.94 5.35
C GLY A 245 -11.35 18.80 4.33
N LEU A 246 -10.27 18.04 4.11
CA LEU A 246 -10.21 16.95 3.14
C LEU A 246 -10.33 15.55 3.78
N ALA A 247 -10.42 15.45 5.09
CA ALA A 247 -10.71 14.24 5.87
C ALA A 247 -11.49 14.56 7.15
N THR A 248 -12.22 13.58 7.69
CA THR A 248 -12.92 13.61 8.98
C THR A 248 -12.83 12.27 9.68
#